data_e34f6b7d490dcef87505592e6a88cf81
#
_entry.id   e34f6b7d490dcef87505592e6a88cf81
#
_cell.length_a   1.000
_cell.length_b   1.000
_cell.length_c   1.000
_cell.angle_alpha   90.00
_cell.angle_beta   90.00
_cell.angle_gamma   90.00
#
_symmetry.space_group_name_H-M   'P 1'
#
loop_
_entity.id
_entity.type
_entity.pdbx_description
1 polymer ?
#
loop_
_entity_poly.entity_id
_entity_poly.type
_entity_poly.pdbx_seq_one_letter_code
_entity_poly.pdbx_strand_id
1 'polypeptide(L)'
;MITLNDYLYSGDTILRILHNYIHDLRAEAKKTHNEVDMIHCNFLILIRELLEHNDFLTAQSQQIREFYKYMSKEYPFLAFTFKGRIKSLIRAEEKFNGYVVEYIYDYYTEHGEYPPLADLKNRLSCFRDFIAYRIVISMPRCHLKSEADREQEELKYLYQIANVLPGFLEERGF
;
A
#
# COMPACT_ATOMS: atom_id res chain seq x y z
N MET A 1 -3.90 -1.05 27.31
CA MET A 1 -3.59 -1.51 25.93
C MET A 1 -2.95 -0.34 25.21
N ILE A 2 -1.74 -0.51 24.71
CA ILE A 2 -0.98 0.54 23.98
C ILE A 2 -1.50 0.58 22.55
N THR A 3 -1.80 1.76 22.03
CA THR A 3 -2.27 1.95 20.65
C THR A 3 -1.32 2.83 19.86
N LEU A 4 -1.32 2.72 18.53
CA LEU A 4 -0.49 3.55 17.65
C LEU A 4 -0.82 5.05 17.83
N ASN A 5 -2.07 5.38 18.17
CA ASN A 5 -2.49 6.76 18.40
C ASN A 5 -1.72 7.44 19.54
N ASP A 6 -1.24 6.68 20.53
CA ASP A 6 -0.47 7.22 21.66
C ASP A 6 0.88 7.81 21.23
N TYR A 7 1.36 7.43 20.03
CA TYR A 7 2.67 7.82 19.47
C TYR A 7 2.57 8.83 18.31
N LEU A 8 1.42 8.94 17.64
CA LEU A 8 1.27 9.73 16.41
C LEU A 8 1.45 11.25 16.58
N TYR A 9 1.25 11.75 17.77
CA TYR A 9 1.32 13.19 18.07
C TYR A 9 2.62 13.60 18.78
N SER A 10 3.62 12.72 18.78
CA SER A 10 4.93 12.98 19.41
C SER A 10 5.80 14.01 18.67
N GLY A 11 5.44 14.35 17.41
CA GLY A 11 6.28 15.16 16.53
C GLY A 11 7.47 14.42 15.92
N ASP A 12 7.57 13.12 16.14
CA ASP A 12 8.62 12.26 15.61
C ASP A 12 8.39 11.88 14.15
N THR A 13 9.43 11.37 13.49
CA THR A 13 9.31 10.78 12.17
C THR A 13 8.54 9.45 12.22
N ILE A 14 7.87 9.06 11.13
CA ILE A 14 7.12 7.80 11.04
C ILE A 14 7.97 6.59 11.44
N LEU A 15 9.24 6.54 11.06
CA LEU A 15 10.13 5.43 11.43
C LEU A 15 10.37 5.37 12.92
N ARG A 16 10.51 6.54 13.58
CA ARG A 16 10.71 6.61 15.03
C ARG A 16 9.44 6.29 15.80
N ILE A 17 8.31 6.76 15.32
CA ILE A 17 6.98 6.40 15.84
C ILE A 17 6.79 4.89 15.81
N LEU A 18 7.02 4.25 14.66
CA LEU A 18 6.95 2.80 14.52
C LEU A 18 7.92 2.07 15.44
N HIS A 19 9.16 2.53 15.52
CA HIS A 19 10.17 1.91 16.38
C HIS A 19 9.71 1.90 17.84
N ASN A 20 9.27 3.02 18.36
CA ASN A 20 8.82 3.16 19.75
C ASN A 20 7.58 2.30 20.02
N TYR A 21 6.57 2.39 19.13
CA TYR A 21 5.34 1.62 19.27
C TYR A 21 5.59 0.11 19.23
N ILE A 22 6.37 -0.39 18.27
CA ILE A 22 6.73 -1.81 18.17
C ILE A 22 7.49 -2.28 19.41
N HIS A 23 8.42 -1.48 19.91
CA HIS A 23 9.21 -1.81 21.09
C HIS A 23 8.31 -2.03 22.31
N ASP A 24 7.42 -1.09 22.59
CA ASP A 24 6.57 -1.12 23.76
C ASP A 24 5.47 -2.18 23.65
N LEU A 25 4.84 -2.28 22.46
CA LEU A 25 3.85 -3.34 22.19
C LEU A 25 4.44 -4.74 22.34
N ARG A 26 5.67 -4.95 21.86
CA ARG A 26 6.37 -6.22 21.98
C ARG A 26 6.70 -6.57 23.43
N ALA A 27 7.07 -5.57 24.22
CA ALA A 27 7.34 -5.75 25.65
C ALA A 27 6.06 -6.14 26.41
N GLU A 28 4.94 -5.47 26.11
CA GLU A 28 3.64 -5.77 26.68
C GLU A 28 3.14 -7.15 26.25
N ALA A 29 3.21 -7.48 24.96
CA ALA A 29 2.80 -8.77 24.42
C ALA A 29 3.56 -9.96 25.05
N LYS A 30 4.86 -9.80 25.27
CA LYS A 30 5.67 -10.81 25.99
C LYS A 30 5.25 -10.97 27.45
N LYS A 31 4.95 -9.86 28.12
CA LYS A 31 4.52 -9.86 29.53
C LYS A 31 3.15 -10.50 29.71
N THR A 32 2.23 -10.27 28.77
CA THR A 32 0.85 -10.76 28.81
C THR A 32 0.67 -12.10 28.10
N HIS A 33 1.72 -12.61 27.43
CA HIS A 33 1.66 -13.79 26.55
C HIS A 33 0.59 -13.68 25.46
N ASN A 34 0.39 -12.46 24.92
CA ASN A 34 -0.62 -12.19 23.90
C ASN A 34 -0.04 -12.46 22.49
N GLU A 35 -0.45 -13.59 21.91
CA GLU A 35 -0.01 -14.01 20.56
C GLU A 35 -0.51 -13.07 19.46
N VAL A 36 -1.69 -12.48 19.61
CA VAL A 36 -2.25 -11.52 18.63
C VAL A 36 -1.38 -10.28 18.55
N ASP A 37 -0.97 -9.73 19.70
CA ASP A 37 -0.08 -8.58 19.74
C ASP A 37 1.30 -8.92 19.18
N MET A 38 1.78 -10.15 19.34
CA MET A 38 3.04 -10.62 18.73
C MET A 38 2.93 -10.69 17.20
N ILE A 39 1.81 -11.16 16.66
CA ILE A 39 1.56 -11.18 15.22
C ILE A 39 1.51 -9.75 14.69
N HIS A 40 0.83 -8.86 15.41
CA HIS A 40 0.75 -7.43 15.08
C HIS A 40 2.14 -6.78 15.09
N CYS A 41 2.97 -7.03 16.11
CA CYS A 41 4.36 -6.56 16.14
C CYS A 41 5.16 -7.01 14.91
N ASN A 42 5.06 -8.27 14.54
CA ASN A 42 5.79 -8.81 13.39
C ASN A 42 5.34 -8.13 12.08
N PHE A 43 4.05 -7.87 11.94
CA PHE A 43 3.51 -7.12 10.81
C PHE A 43 4.06 -5.69 10.75
N LEU A 44 4.08 -4.98 11.86
CA LEU A 44 4.63 -3.62 11.94
C LEU A 44 6.14 -3.57 11.67
N ILE A 45 6.88 -4.61 12.07
CA ILE A 45 8.31 -4.74 11.74
C ILE A 45 8.50 -4.84 10.22
N LEU A 46 7.69 -5.65 9.53
CA LEU A 46 7.73 -5.74 8.07
C LEU A 46 7.45 -4.39 7.40
N ILE A 47 6.48 -3.63 7.91
CA ILE A 47 6.19 -2.28 7.40
C ILE A 47 7.39 -1.36 7.61
N ARG A 48 7.99 -1.37 8.80
CA ARG A 48 9.17 -0.56 9.09
C ARG A 48 10.33 -0.91 8.15
N GLU A 49 10.61 -2.17 7.93
CA GLU A 49 11.64 -2.65 7.01
C GLU A 49 11.38 -2.17 5.58
N LEU A 50 10.12 -2.24 5.10
CA LEU A 50 9.75 -1.71 3.79
C LEU A 50 9.99 -0.20 3.67
N LEU A 51 9.77 0.55 4.74
CA LEU A 51 10.01 2.00 4.76
C LEU A 51 11.49 2.36 4.90
N GLU A 52 12.29 1.56 5.61
CA GLU A 52 13.72 1.76 5.81
C GLU A 52 14.55 1.40 4.56
N HIS A 53 14.08 0.44 3.74
CA HIS A 53 14.81 0.01 2.55
C HIS A 53 14.66 0.99 1.40
N ASN A 54 15.68 1.84 1.23
CA ASN A 54 15.81 2.76 0.09
C ASN A 54 15.74 2.04 -1.27
N ASP A 55 16.17 0.78 -1.34
CA ASP A 55 16.15 -0.03 -2.57
C ASP A 55 14.74 -0.22 -3.10
N PHE A 56 13.75 -0.40 -2.22
CA PHE A 56 12.35 -0.49 -2.61
C PHE A 56 11.84 0.81 -3.25
N LEU A 57 12.13 1.97 -2.63
CA LEU A 57 11.76 3.28 -3.19
C LEU A 57 12.52 3.57 -4.50
N THR A 58 13.77 3.12 -4.61
CA THR A 58 14.58 3.27 -5.83
C THR A 58 14.04 2.39 -6.94
N ALA A 59 13.75 1.12 -6.69
CA ALA A 59 13.13 0.23 -7.65
C ALA A 59 11.78 0.78 -8.14
N GLN A 60 10.92 1.22 -7.23
CA GLN A 60 9.63 1.84 -7.57
C GLN A 60 9.82 3.12 -8.42
N SER A 61 10.83 3.93 -8.11
CA SER A 61 11.15 5.14 -8.90
C SER A 61 11.61 4.80 -10.30
N GLN A 62 12.38 3.73 -10.48
CA GLN A 62 12.82 3.25 -11.78
C GLN A 62 11.63 2.77 -12.62
N GLN A 63 10.72 2.01 -12.04
CA GLN A 63 9.50 1.53 -12.68
C GLN A 63 8.62 2.68 -13.18
N ILE A 64 8.42 3.71 -12.34
CA ILE A 64 7.69 4.92 -12.73
C ILE A 64 8.39 5.62 -13.89
N ARG A 65 9.72 5.71 -13.89
CA ARG A 65 10.49 6.32 -14.99
C ARG A 65 10.35 5.55 -16.30
N GLU A 66 10.38 4.23 -16.24
CA GLU A 66 10.19 3.39 -17.42
C GLU A 66 8.78 3.52 -17.99
N PHE A 67 7.77 3.52 -17.11
CA PHE A 67 6.41 3.75 -17.54
C PHE A 67 6.21 5.17 -18.07
N TYR A 68 6.85 6.17 -17.47
CA TYR A 68 6.85 7.53 -17.99
C TYR A 68 7.43 7.60 -19.43
N LYS A 69 8.56 6.93 -19.67
CA LYS A 69 9.19 6.85 -21.00
C LYS A 69 8.26 6.17 -22.00
N TYR A 70 7.62 5.08 -21.59
CA TYR A 70 6.63 4.38 -22.41
C TYR A 70 5.47 5.31 -22.78
N MET A 71 4.84 5.96 -21.80
CA MET A 71 3.74 6.89 -22.00
C MET A 71 4.12 8.06 -22.93
N SER A 72 5.31 8.64 -22.74
CA SER A 72 5.80 9.75 -23.55
C SER A 72 6.04 9.35 -25.01
N LYS A 73 6.37 8.09 -25.25
CA LYS A 73 6.60 7.56 -26.59
C LYS A 73 5.31 7.20 -27.30
N GLU A 74 4.44 6.46 -26.64
CA GLU A 74 3.18 5.95 -27.22
C GLU A 74 2.07 7.00 -27.28
N TYR A 75 2.05 7.94 -26.32
CA TYR A 75 1.04 8.97 -26.20
C TYR A 75 1.67 10.38 -26.06
N PRO A 76 2.44 10.85 -27.04
CA PRO A 76 3.20 12.10 -26.95
C PRO A 76 2.32 13.34 -26.83
N PHE A 77 1.04 13.22 -27.18
CA PHE A 77 0.05 14.28 -27.13
C PHE A 77 -0.73 14.35 -25.81
N LEU A 78 -0.61 13.33 -24.93
CA LEU A 78 -1.27 13.35 -23.64
C LEU A 78 -0.40 14.05 -22.59
N ALA A 79 -1.02 14.93 -21.80
CA ALA A 79 -0.44 15.38 -20.56
C ALA A 79 -0.75 14.34 -19.46
N PHE A 80 0.25 13.92 -18.71
CA PHE A 80 0.06 12.99 -17.62
C PHE A 80 0.93 13.30 -16.41
N THR A 81 0.41 12.98 -15.24
CA THR A 81 1.09 13.19 -13.95
C THR A 81 1.03 11.91 -13.13
N PHE A 82 2.16 11.50 -12.58
CA PHE A 82 2.24 10.41 -11.61
C PHE A 82 2.23 10.98 -10.20
N LYS A 83 1.34 10.44 -9.37
CA LYS A 83 1.29 10.74 -7.96
C LYS A 83 1.40 9.44 -7.18
N GLY A 84 2.47 9.29 -6.39
CA GLY A 84 2.64 8.21 -5.43
C GLY A 84 2.16 8.62 -4.03
N ARG A 85 1.62 7.67 -3.29
CA ARG A 85 1.34 7.83 -1.86
C ARG A 85 1.65 6.55 -1.11
N ILE A 86 2.14 6.70 0.10
CA ILE A 86 2.20 5.63 1.10
C ILE A 86 0.90 5.73 1.92
N LYS A 87 0.19 4.62 2.11
CA LYS A 87 -0.99 4.59 3.00
C LYS A 87 -0.60 4.96 4.41
N SER A 88 -1.47 5.68 5.11
CA SER A 88 -1.24 6.01 6.51
C SER A 88 -1.18 4.73 7.35
N LEU A 89 -0.28 4.72 8.34
CA LEU A 89 -0.13 3.63 9.30
C LEU A 89 -1.42 3.34 10.07
N ILE A 90 -2.19 4.38 10.39
CA ILE A 90 -3.50 4.24 11.06
C ILE A 90 -4.43 3.35 10.24
N ARG A 91 -4.54 3.61 8.93
CA ARG A 91 -5.40 2.79 8.04
C ARG A 91 -4.87 1.37 7.85
N ALA A 92 -3.55 1.20 7.96
CA ALA A 92 -2.94 -0.12 7.94
C ALA A 92 -3.30 -0.91 9.19
N GLU A 93 -3.26 -0.27 10.35
CA GLU A 93 -3.63 -0.89 11.63
C GLU A 93 -5.14 -1.20 11.69
N GLU A 94 -6.01 -0.28 11.29
CA GLU A 94 -7.45 -0.53 11.17
C GLU A 94 -7.74 -1.75 10.28
N LYS A 95 -7.07 -1.81 9.15
CA LYS A 95 -7.21 -2.94 8.21
C LYS A 95 -6.65 -4.24 8.79
N PHE A 96 -5.53 -4.19 9.52
CA PHE A 96 -4.99 -5.33 10.23
C PHE A 96 -5.99 -5.84 11.28
N ASN A 97 -6.54 -4.96 12.10
CA ASN A 97 -7.53 -5.33 13.10
C ASN A 97 -8.75 -6.00 12.46
N GLY A 98 -9.34 -5.40 11.40
CA GLY A 98 -10.51 -5.97 10.73
C GLY A 98 -10.25 -7.29 10.00
N TYR A 99 -9.07 -7.49 9.40
CA TYR A 99 -8.80 -8.69 8.59
C TYR A 99 -8.10 -9.82 9.36
N VAL A 100 -7.33 -9.51 10.36
CA VAL A 100 -6.51 -10.49 11.08
C VAL A 100 -7.03 -10.71 12.49
N VAL A 101 -7.17 -9.65 13.28
CA VAL A 101 -7.54 -9.78 14.70
C VAL A 101 -8.98 -10.28 14.85
N GLU A 102 -9.94 -9.70 14.11
CA GLU A 102 -11.32 -10.17 14.11
C GLU A 102 -11.42 -11.62 13.65
N TYR A 103 -10.69 -11.99 12.59
CA TYR A 103 -10.66 -13.37 12.14
C TYR A 103 -10.11 -14.35 13.18
N ILE A 104 -9.03 -13.99 13.88
CA ILE A 104 -8.46 -14.84 14.94
C ILE A 104 -9.50 -15.02 16.05
N TYR A 105 -10.18 -13.93 16.42
CA TYR A 105 -11.19 -13.95 17.47
C TYR A 105 -12.40 -14.82 17.09
N ASP A 106 -12.92 -14.64 15.87
CA ASP A 106 -14.06 -15.41 15.35
C ASP A 106 -13.70 -16.90 15.26
N TYR A 107 -12.54 -17.22 14.69
CA TYR A 107 -12.07 -18.58 14.56
C TYR A 107 -11.92 -19.26 15.93
N TYR A 108 -11.32 -18.55 16.90
CA TYR A 108 -11.17 -19.07 18.26
C TYR A 108 -12.51 -19.29 18.94
N THR A 109 -13.47 -18.40 18.72
CA THR A 109 -14.82 -18.53 19.30
C THR A 109 -15.57 -19.72 18.71
N GLU A 110 -15.40 -20.02 17.44
CA GLU A 110 -16.07 -21.12 16.76
C GLU A 110 -15.41 -22.49 17.02
N HIS A 111 -14.07 -22.53 17.07
CA HIS A 111 -13.31 -23.80 17.08
C HIS A 111 -12.61 -24.10 18.41
N GLY A 112 -12.49 -23.10 19.31
CA GLY A 112 -11.76 -23.25 20.58
C GLY A 112 -10.23 -23.31 20.43
N GLU A 113 -9.70 -23.07 19.23
CA GLU A 113 -8.27 -23.08 18.91
C GLU A 113 -7.90 -21.93 17.98
N TYR A 114 -6.60 -21.61 17.91
CA TYR A 114 -6.12 -20.57 17.00
C TYR A 114 -6.10 -21.04 15.55
N PRO A 115 -6.34 -20.11 14.58
CA PRO A 115 -6.33 -20.47 13.17
C PRO A 115 -4.92 -20.91 12.71
N PRO A 116 -4.86 -21.78 11.67
CA PRO A 116 -3.58 -22.22 11.10
C PRO A 116 -2.72 -21.03 10.64
N LEU A 117 -1.41 -21.13 10.87
CA LEU A 117 -0.46 -20.08 10.49
C LEU A 117 -0.47 -19.78 8.99
N ALA A 118 -0.81 -20.77 8.15
CA ALA A 118 -0.95 -20.61 6.70
C ALA A 118 -2.08 -19.64 6.34
N ASP A 119 -3.22 -19.71 7.04
CA ASP A 119 -4.37 -18.83 6.79
C ASP A 119 -4.06 -17.40 7.22
N LEU A 120 -3.35 -17.23 8.35
CA LEU A 120 -2.86 -15.93 8.79
C LEU A 120 -1.88 -15.31 7.79
N LYS A 121 -0.95 -16.09 7.22
CA LYS A 121 -0.03 -15.63 6.17
C LYS A 121 -0.79 -15.21 4.91
N ASN A 122 -1.80 -15.95 4.50
CA ASN A 122 -2.64 -15.60 3.35
C ASN A 122 -3.37 -14.28 3.59
N ARG A 123 -3.93 -14.08 4.78
CA ARG A 123 -4.59 -12.82 5.14
C ARG A 123 -3.61 -11.65 5.21
N LEU A 124 -2.42 -11.86 5.76
CA LEU A 124 -1.35 -10.86 5.77
C LEU A 124 -0.90 -10.50 4.35
N SER A 125 -0.94 -11.42 3.39
CA SER A 125 -0.59 -11.15 2.00
C SER A 125 -1.53 -10.15 1.32
N CYS A 126 -2.74 -9.94 1.85
CA CYS A 126 -3.68 -8.92 1.37
C CYS A 126 -3.23 -7.48 1.66
N PHE A 127 -2.17 -7.29 2.48
CA PHE A 127 -1.61 -5.97 2.80
C PHE A 127 -0.59 -5.46 1.78
N ARG A 128 -0.69 -5.87 0.51
CA ARG A 128 0.25 -5.43 -0.55
C ARG A 128 0.03 -3.98 -1.01
N ASP A 129 -1.06 -3.34 -0.61
CA ASP A 129 -1.48 -2.04 -1.10
C ASP A 129 -1.01 -0.84 -0.25
N PHE A 130 0.16 -0.94 0.41
CA PHE A 130 0.74 0.16 1.18
C PHE A 130 1.19 1.33 0.31
N ILE A 131 1.64 1.03 -0.89
CA ILE A 131 2.05 2.04 -1.85
C ILE A 131 1.04 2.03 -2.98
N ALA A 132 0.47 3.19 -3.26
CA ALA A 132 -0.45 3.38 -4.36
C ALA A 132 0.07 4.47 -5.29
N TYR A 133 -0.02 4.22 -6.59
CA TYR A 133 0.26 5.20 -7.62
C TYR A 133 -1.04 5.61 -8.30
N ARG A 134 -1.14 6.89 -8.58
CA ARG A 134 -2.22 7.44 -9.39
C ARG A 134 -1.62 8.07 -10.64
N ILE A 135 -2.10 7.65 -11.77
CA ILE A 135 -1.79 8.25 -13.06
C ILE A 135 -2.98 9.14 -13.43
N VAL A 136 -2.75 10.43 -13.59
CA VAL A 136 -3.74 11.39 -14.05
C VAL A 136 -3.39 11.76 -15.48
N ILE A 137 -4.32 11.56 -16.39
CA ILE A 137 -4.17 11.92 -17.81
C ILE A 137 -5.05 13.12 -18.11
N SER A 138 -4.63 13.94 -19.06
CA SER A 138 -5.41 15.06 -19.58
C SER A 138 -5.09 15.28 -21.05
N MET A 139 -6.12 15.52 -21.85
CA MET A 139 -5.98 15.88 -23.25
C MET A 139 -5.76 17.38 -23.40
N PRO A 140 -4.63 17.83 -23.95
CA PRO A 140 -4.43 19.24 -24.24
C PRO A 140 -5.46 19.78 -25.26
N ARG A 141 -5.90 21.00 -25.04
CA ARG A 141 -6.94 21.65 -25.89
C ARG A 141 -6.59 21.66 -27.37
N CYS A 142 -5.32 21.82 -27.71
CA CYS A 142 -4.85 21.83 -29.10
C CYS A 142 -5.09 20.52 -29.86
N HIS A 143 -5.36 19.43 -29.18
CA HIS A 143 -5.64 18.12 -29.78
C HIS A 143 -7.13 17.77 -29.80
N LEU A 144 -7.99 18.63 -29.25
CA LEU A 144 -9.44 18.46 -29.23
C LEU A 144 -10.12 19.20 -30.39
N LYS A 145 -11.10 18.55 -31.01
CA LYS A 145 -11.95 19.20 -32.01
C LYS A 145 -12.96 20.15 -31.35
N SER A 146 -13.44 19.78 -30.18
CA SER A 146 -14.29 20.60 -29.33
C SER A 146 -14.06 20.30 -27.85
N GLU A 147 -14.38 21.23 -26.94
CA GLU A 147 -14.31 21.02 -25.50
C GLU A 147 -15.34 19.96 -25.05
N ALA A 148 -16.45 19.79 -25.78
CA ALA A 148 -17.47 18.78 -25.47
C ALA A 148 -16.98 17.35 -25.66
N ASP A 149 -15.97 17.13 -26.51
CA ASP A 149 -15.43 15.79 -26.80
C ASP A 149 -14.33 15.37 -25.82
N ARG A 150 -13.88 16.29 -24.96
CA ARG A 150 -12.73 16.06 -24.05
C ARG A 150 -12.92 14.83 -23.19
N GLU A 151 -14.03 14.71 -22.48
CA GLU A 151 -14.29 13.63 -21.55
C GLU A 151 -14.31 12.27 -22.27
N GLN A 152 -14.90 12.20 -23.45
CA GLN A 152 -14.95 10.97 -24.23
C GLN A 152 -13.55 10.56 -24.73
N GLU A 153 -12.75 11.49 -25.22
CA GLU A 153 -11.39 11.23 -25.68
C GLU A 153 -10.47 10.84 -24.49
N GLU A 154 -10.58 11.52 -23.36
CA GLU A 154 -9.82 11.18 -22.16
C GLU A 154 -10.19 9.79 -21.63
N LEU A 155 -11.47 9.42 -21.60
CA LEU A 155 -11.94 8.08 -21.22
C LEU A 155 -11.42 7.00 -22.16
N LYS A 156 -11.45 7.25 -23.46
CA LYS A 156 -10.93 6.32 -24.46
C LYS A 156 -9.45 5.99 -24.22
N TYR A 157 -8.61 7.00 -24.03
CA TYR A 157 -7.18 6.79 -23.72
C TYR A 157 -6.95 6.20 -22.35
N LEU A 158 -7.77 6.55 -21.36
CA LEU A 158 -7.73 5.96 -20.04
C LEU A 158 -7.90 4.43 -20.11
N TYR A 159 -8.92 3.95 -20.83
CA TYR A 159 -9.15 2.52 -21.00
C TYR A 159 -8.05 1.83 -21.83
N GLN A 160 -7.53 2.47 -22.87
CA GLN A 160 -6.39 1.92 -23.62
C GLN A 160 -5.16 1.73 -22.73
N ILE A 161 -4.81 2.72 -21.93
CA ILE A 161 -3.68 2.67 -21.00
C ILE A 161 -3.92 1.62 -19.92
N ALA A 162 -5.14 1.56 -19.36
CA ALA A 162 -5.50 0.58 -18.35
C ALA A 162 -5.39 -0.86 -18.86
N ASN A 163 -5.71 -1.11 -20.12
CA ASN A 163 -5.60 -2.43 -20.74
C ASN A 163 -4.17 -2.86 -21.01
N VAL A 164 -3.28 -1.91 -21.31
CA VAL A 164 -1.87 -2.18 -21.61
C VAL A 164 -1.02 -2.29 -20.34
N LEU A 165 -1.40 -1.55 -19.30
CA LEU A 165 -0.61 -1.44 -18.06
C LEU A 165 -0.31 -2.78 -17.37
N PRO A 166 -1.24 -3.75 -17.23
CA PRO A 166 -0.91 -5.03 -16.61
C PRO A 166 0.19 -5.78 -17.35
N GLY A 167 0.08 -5.94 -18.67
CA GLY A 167 1.11 -6.60 -19.47
C GLY A 167 2.47 -5.89 -19.41
N PHE A 168 2.46 -4.55 -19.43
CA PHE A 168 3.68 -3.76 -19.26
C PHE A 168 4.36 -4.02 -17.91
N LEU A 169 3.60 -4.19 -16.84
CA LEU A 169 4.12 -4.47 -15.51
C LEU A 169 4.63 -5.92 -15.41
N GLU A 170 3.86 -6.90 -15.90
CA GLU A 170 4.23 -8.33 -15.89
C GLU A 170 5.55 -8.60 -16.64
N GLU A 171 5.76 -8.00 -17.81
CA GLU A 171 7.00 -8.10 -18.59
C GLU A 171 8.24 -7.62 -17.83
N ARG A 172 8.06 -6.82 -16.78
CA ARG A 172 9.12 -6.23 -15.94
C ARG A 172 9.19 -6.84 -14.55
N GLY A 173 8.46 -7.93 -14.32
CA GLY A 173 8.53 -8.70 -13.08
C GLY A 173 7.72 -8.12 -11.90
N PHE A 174 6.60 -7.45 -12.21
CA PHE A 174 5.67 -6.89 -11.22
C PHE A 174 4.43 -7.73 -11.03
#